data_b9aebf074eb90bc932dcbf7986b845cc
#
_entry.id   b9aebf074eb90bc932dcbf7986b845cc
#
_cell.length_a   1.000
_cell.length_b   1.000
_cell.length_c   1.000
_cell.angle_alpha   90.00
_cell.angle_beta   90.00
_cell.angle_gamma   90.00
#
_symmetry.space_group_name_H-M   'P 1'
#
loop_
_entity.id
_entity.type
_entity.pdbx_description
1 polymer ?
#
loop_
_entity_poly.entity_id
_entity_poly.type
_entity_poly.pdbx_seq_one_letter_code
_entity_poly.pdbx_strand_id
1 'polypeptide(L)'
;MKLRDLIADYVAFRQSMGYKFTGSNARLQTFCRVVGSDIDVGDVTTERVLRFLGRPTSGYWHDKYSVLNVFYRYAISRGYVSSSPLPAIVPKRPRDFVPYIYSAEEVRRLLDATASYRKTHLLLQPYTFRAIILILYGAGLRISEALSLRIGDVDFSEDVLLIRETKFFKSRLLPIGHHLKQALMAYAAARRAAGHSESSESPFFVGRKGSSVTIHTVQQSFRQLRRHAGIHRSGGARNQPRLHDLRHAFAGNRVVSWYKAGSDVQRLLPKLSTYLGHVGLSSTQRYLTMTPALLQEAAKRFEQYAMGGRRP
;
A
#
# COMPACT_ATOMS: atom_id res chain seq x y z
N MET A 1 -13.21 -24.51 25.38
CA MET A 1 -12.82 -24.60 23.94
C MET A 1 -11.35 -24.25 23.81
N LYS A 2 -10.57 -25.03 23.06
CA LYS A 2 -9.14 -24.75 22.89
C LYS A 2 -8.91 -23.51 22.05
N LEU A 3 -7.88 -22.73 22.42
CA LEU A 3 -7.54 -21.46 21.74
C LEU A 3 -7.27 -21.66 20.23
N ARG A 4 -6.58 -22.76 19.87
CA ARG A 4 -6.29 -23.07 18.46
C ARG A 4 -7.55 -23.30 17.64
N ASP A 5 -8.55 -24.00 18.22
CA ASP A 5 -9.78 -24.37 17.52
C ASP A 5 -10.66 -23.12 17.32
N LEU A 6 -10.77 -22.27 18.35
CA LEU A 6 -11.50 -21.02 18.23
C LEU A 6 -10.84 -20.05 17.23
N ILE A 7 -9.52 -20.03 17.15
CA ILE A 7 -8.81 -19.22 16.12
C ILE A 7 -9.10 -19.77 14.73
N ALA A 8 -9.12 -21.09 14.53
CA ALA A 8 -9.45 -21.70 13.25
C ALA A 8 -10.88 -21.34 12.81
N ASP A 9 -11.85 -21.47 13.70
CA ASP A 9 -13.25 -21.11 13.46
C ASP A 9 -13.40 -19.62 13.12
N TYR A 10 -12.72 -18.76 13.87
CA TYR A 10 -12.75 -17.32 13.61
C TYR A 10 -12.13 -16.97 12.25
N VAL A 11 -11.03 -17.59 11.88
CA VAL A 11 -10.40 -17.40 10.57
C VAL A 11 -11.34 -17.85 9.45
N ALA A 12 -11.94 -19.02 9.56
CA ALA A 12 -12.92 -19.54 8.60
C ALA A 12 -14.12 -18.59 8.47
N PHE A 13 -14.68 -18.13 9.60
CA PHE A 13 -15.74 -17.13 9.62
C PHE A 13 -15.35 -15.83 8.91
N ARG A 14 -14.14 -15.30 9.13
CA ARG A 14 -13.67 -14.08 8.46
C ARG A 14 -13.48 -14.29 6.96
N GLN A 15 -13.02 -15.46 6.55
CA GLN A 15 -12.84 -15.82 5.15
C GLN A 15 -14.19 -16.02 4.44
N SER A 16 -15.18 -16.62 5.08
CA SER A 16 -16.53 -16.74 4.52
C SER A 16 -17.21 -15.39 4.29
N MET A 17 -16.81 -14.35 5.04
CA MET A 17 -17.24 -12.96 4.83
C MET A 17 -16.47 -12.24 3.70
N GLY A 18 -15.64 -12.94 2.93
CA GLY A 18 -14.88 -12.36 1.81
C GLY A 18 -13.58 -11.63 2.20
N TYR A 19 -13.04 -11.85 3.40
CA TYR A 19 -11.74 -11.31 3.78
C TYR A 19 -10.64 -12.32 3.44
N LYS A 20 -9.55 -11.88 2.76
CA LYS A 20 -8.35 -12.74 2.58
C LYS A 20 -7.71 -13.13 3.92
N PHE A 21 -7.80 -12.29 4.92
CA PHE A 21 -7.44 -12.45 6.33
C PHE A 21 -6.04 -13.03 6.62
N THR A 22 -5.13 -13.09 5.65
CA THR A 22 -3.82 -13.73 5.75
C THR A 22 -2.92 -13.12 6.83
N GLY A 23 -2.79 -11.78 6.84
CA GLY A 23 -1.93 -11.08 7.81
C GLY A 23 -2.44 -11.16 9.25
N SER A 24 -3.77 -11.10 9.46
CA SER A 24 -4.37 -11.26 10.78
C SER A 24 -4.30 -12.70 11.26
N ASN A 25 -4.52 -13.67 10.36
CA ASN A 25 -4.34 -15.09 10.66
C ASN A 25 -2.91 -15.37 11.12
N ALA A 26 -1.88 -14.92 10.40
CA ALA A 26 -0.49 -15.11 10.80
C ALA A 26 -0.18 -14.57 12.22
N ARG A 27 -0.78 -13.42 12.59
CA ARG A 27 -0.65 -12.85 13.94
C ARG A 27 -1.37 -13.69 15.00
N LEU A 28 -2.58 -14.19 14.71
CA LEU A 28 -3.33 -15.07 15.61
C LEU A 28 -2.63 -16.41 15.80
N GLN A 29 -2.07 -17.00 14.74
CA GLN A 29 -1.25 -18.21 14.84
C GLN A 29 0.02 -17.98 15.69
N THR A 30 0.64 -16.80 15.56
CA THR A 30 1.79 -16.45 16.42
C THR A 30 1.36 -16.26 17.87
N PHE A 31 0.20 -15.64 18.12
CA PHE A 31 -0.37 -15.50 19.45
C PHE A 31 -0.63 -16.87 20.07
N CYS A 32 -1.29 -17.75 19.35
CA CYS A 32 -1.58 -19.12 19.77
C CYS A 32 -0.32 -19.88 20.21
N ARG A 33 0.76 -19.81 19.43
CA ARG A 33 2.04 -20.44 19.78
C ARG A 33 2.71 -19.85 21.02
N VAL A 34 2.63 -18.53 21.21
CA VAL A 34 3.26 -17.84 22.37
C VAL A 34 2.50 -18.11 23.67
N VAL A 35 1.18 -18.20 23.59
CA VAL A 35 0.30 -18.38 24.75
C VAL A 35 0.16 -19.85 25.14
N GLY A 36 0.25 -20.74 24.15
CA GLY A 36 0.00 -22.17 24.24
C GLY A 36 -1.22 -22.60 23.44
N SER A 37 -1.01 -23.50 22.46
CA SER A 37 -2.05 -23.90 21.50
C SER A 37 -3.19 -24.68 22.17
N ASP A 38 -2.91 -25.44 23.21
CA ASP A 38 -3.84 -26.36 23.87
C ASP A 38 -4.51 -25.77 25.12
N ILE A 39 -4.25 -24.48 25.41
CA ILE A 39 -4.90 -23.76 26.50
C ILE A 39 -6.38 -23.53 26.16
N ASP A 40 -7.26 -23.60 27.16
CA ASP A 40 -8.63 -23.14 26.97
C ASP A 40 -8.67 -21.61 26.84
N VAL A 41 -9.53 -21.10 25.95
CA VAL A 41 -9.59 -19.66 25.66
C VAL A 41 -9.92 -18.83 26.90
N GLY A 42 -10.70 -19.38 27.83
CA GLY A 42 -11.03 -18.75 29.11
C GLY A 42 -9.86 -18.66 30.09
N ASP A 43 -8.83 -19.49 29.92
CA ASP A 43 -7.65 -19.54 30.80
C ASP A 43 -6.50 -18.65 30.28
N VAL A 44 -6.73 -17.91 29.21
CA VAL A 44 -5.75 -16.95 28.68
C VAL A 44 -5.69 -15.72 29.58
N THR A 45 -4.60 -15.58 30.32
CA THR A 45 -4.41 -14.47 31.25
C THR A 45 -3.90 -13.19 30.56
N THR A 46 -4.17 -12.04 31.17
CA THR A 46 -3.65 -10.73 30.72
C THR A 46 -2.12 -10.73 30.62
N GLU A 47 -1.43 -11.42 31.55
CA GLU A 47 0.03 -11.52 31.50
C GLU A 47 0.54 -12.19 30.21
N ARG A 48 -0.10 -13.30 29.81
CA ARG A 48 0.24 -14.00 28.56
C ARG A 48 -0.01 -13.12 27.33
N VAL A 49 -1.11 -12.37 27.34
CA VAL A 49 -1.41 -11.39 26.29
C VAL A 49 -0.34 -10.30 26.23
N LEU A 50 0.04 -9.72 27.37
CA LEU A 50 1.09 -8.68 27.44
C LEU A 50 2.45 -9.20 26.96
N ARG A 51 2.80 -10.44 27.27
CA ARG A 51 4.01 -11.10 26.75
C ARG A 51 4.00 -11.18 25.22
N PHE A 52 2.88 -11.55 24.62
CA PHE A 52 2.73 -11.55 23.17
C PHE A 52 2.77 -10.13 22.57
N LEU A 53 2.09 -9.18 23.18
CA LEU A 53 2.07 -7.79 22.69
C LEU A 53 3.46 -7.18 22.71
N GLY A 54 4.24 -7.44 23.79
CA GLY A 54 5.58 -6.87 23.99
C GLY A 54 5.55 -5.39 24.39
N ARG A 55 6.62 -4.66 24.12
CA ARG A 55 6.72 -3.24 24.50
C ARG A 55 5.81 -2.34 23.63
N PRO A 56 5.05 -1.40 24.23
CA PRO A 56 4.08 -0.56 23.52
C PRO A 56 4.70 0.61 22.75
N THR A 57 5.96 0.48 22.35
CA THR A 57 6.73 1.55 21.69
C THR A 57 6.64 1.55 20.17
N SER A 58 5.85 0.65 19.57
CA SER A 58 5.79 0.48 18.13
C SER A 58 4.35 0.38 17.61
N GLY A 59 4.14 0.82 16.36
CA GLY A 59 2.87 0.59 15.67
C GLY A 59 2.49 -0.89 15.57
N TYR A 60 3.48 -1.79 15.57
CA TYR A 60 3.26 -3.24 15.53
C TYR A 60 2.56 -3.77 16.78
N TRP A 61 2.81 -3.18 17.97
CA TRP A 61 2.06 -3.45 19.19
C TRP A 61 0.57 -3.19 18.99
N HIS A 62 0.23 -2.02 18.44
CA HIS A 62 -1.16 -1.63 18.17
C HIS A 62 -1.82 -2.50 17.11
N ASP A 63 -1.06 -2.97 16.13
CA ASP A 63 -1.57 -3.89 15.11
C ASP A 63 -1.88 -5.27 15.70
N LYS A 64 -1.03 -5.79 16.62
CA LYS A 64 -1.32 -6.99 17.40
C LYS A 64 -2.55 -6.81 18.28
N TYR A 65 -2.59 -5.71 19.05
CA TYR A 65 -3.73 -5.38 19.92
C TYR A 65 -5.04 -5.33 19.13
N SER A 66 -5.06 -4.63 18.00
CA SER A 66 -6.25 -4.52 17.16
C SER A 66 -6.77 -5.87 16.67
N VAL A 67 -5.88 -6.77 16.26
CA VAL A 67 -6.26 -8.12 15.83
C VAL A 67 -6.86 -8.91 16.99
N LEU A 68 -6.23 -8.89 18.17
CA LEU A 68 -6.74 -9.56 19.35
C LEU A 68 -8.06 -8.95 19.84
N ASN A 69 -8.19 -7.63 19.81
CA ASN A 69 -9.42 -6.97 20.25
C ASN A 69 -10.64 -7.42 19.40
N VAL A 70 -10.48 -7.50 18.09
CA VAL A 70 -11.56 -7.98 17.21
C VAL A 70 -11.82 -9.48 17.43
N PHE A 71 -10.79 -10.28 17.66
CA PHE A 71 -10.91 -11.70 17.97
C PHE A 71 -11.67 -11.94 19.29
N TYR A 72 -11.28 -11.26 20.38
CA TYR A 72 -11.96 -11.43 21.67
C TYR A 72 -13.37 -10.85 21.67
N ARG A 73 -13.64 -9.81 20.93
CA ARG A 73 -15.03 -9.34 20.70
C ARG A 73 -15.89 -10.43 20.04
N TYR A 74 -15.34 -11.13 19.07
CA TYR A 74 -16.01 -12.28 18.46
C TYR A 74 -16.21 -13.41 19.50
N ALA A 75 -15.17 -13.75 20.27
CA ALA A 75 -15.24 -14.78 21.30
C ALA A 75 -16.32 -14.48 22.36
N ILE A 76 -16.40 -13.22 22.80
CA ILE A 76 -17.43 -12.76 23.75
C ILE A 76 -18.82 -12.83 23.12
N SER A 77 -19.00 -12.34 21.89
CA SER A 77 -20.29 -12.32 21.21
C SER A 77 -20.87 -13.72 20.94
N ARG A 78 -20.00 -14.75 20.93
CA ARG A 78 -20.37 -16.15 20.76
C ARG A 78 -20.44 -16.94 22.09
N GLY A 79 -20.18 -16.27 23.23
CA GLY A 79 -20.26 -16.90 24.56
C GLY A 79 -19.06 -17.79 24.89
N TYR A 80 -17.96 -17.76 24.14
CA TYR A 80 -16.77 -18.57 24.44
C TYR A 80 -15.99 -18.07 25.65
N VAL A 81 -16.06 -16.78 25.92
CA VAL A 81 -15.49 -16.11 27.10
C VAL A 81 -16.44 -15.00 27.56
N SER A 82 -16.44 -14.72 28.87
CA SER A 82 -17.24 -13.64 29.46
C SER A 82 -16.59 -12.26 29.37
N SER A 83 -15.24 -12.23 29.31
CA SER A 83 -14.47 -10.98 29.28
C SER A 83 -13.22 -11.14 28.44
N SER A 84 -12.64 -9.99 28.06
CA SER A 84 -11.38 -9.94 27.28
C SER A 84 -10.18 -9.86 28.22
N PRO A 85 -9.12 -10.67 27.99
CA PRO A 85 -7.87 -10.58 28.74
C PRO A 85 -6.96 -9.45 28.25
N LEU A 86 -7.42 -8.60 27.36
CA LEU A 86 -6.65 -7.46 26.85
C LEU A 86 -6.51 -6.37 27.90
N PRO A 87 -5.37 -5.63 27.91
CA PRO A 87 -5.23 -4.50 28.82
C PRO A 87 -6.28 -3.43 28.52
N ALA A 88 -6.93 -2.91 29.58
CA ALA A 88 -7.93 -1.86 29.47
C ALA A 88 -7.31 -0.52 29.01
N ILE A 89 -6.07 -0.25 29.44
CA ILE A 89 -5.34 0.96 29.07
C ILE A 89 -4.53 0.66 27.78
N VAL A 90 -4.92 1.33 26.70
CA VAL A 90 -4.20 1.26 25.43
C VAL A 90 -3.26 2.46 25.32
N PRO A 91 -1.94 2.25 25.26
CA PRO A 91 -0.98 3.32 25.10
C PRO A 91 -1.25 4.14 23.83
N LYS A 92 -0.92 5.44 23.85
CA LYS A 92 -1.06 6.29 22.67
C LYS A 92 -0.22 5.72 21.53
N ARG A 93 -0.85 5.58 20.36
CA ARG A 93 -0.12 5.13 19.17
C ARG A 93 1.03 6.09 18.86
N PRO A 94 2.24 5.58 18.59
CA PRO A 94 3.32 6.44 18.12
C PRO A 94 2.85 7.29 16.93
N ARG A 95 3.40 8.52 16.81
CA ARG A 95 3.01 9.43 15.73
C ARG A 95 2.99 8.70 14.39
N ASP A 96 1.92 8.93 13.64
CA ASP A 96 1.78 8.36 12.30
C ASP A 96 2.97 8.75 11.44
N PHE A 97 3.46 7.80 10.68
CA PHE A 97 4.47 8.05 9.66
C PHE A 97 3.90 9.06 8.65
N VAL A 98 4.60 10.18 8.49
CA VAL A 98 4.27 11.16 7.44
C VAL A 98 4.83 10.63 6.13
N PRO A 99 3.98 10.30 5.13
CA PRO A 99 4.44 9.86 3.83
C PRO A 99 5.40 10.85 3.19
N TYR A 100 6.32 10.32 2.40
CA TYR A 100 7.20 11.14 1.59
C TYR A 100 6.53 11.44 0.25
N ILE A 101 6.50 12.71 -0.15
CA ILE A 101 5.98 13.11 -1.46
C ILE A 101 7.18 13.36 -2.38
N TYR A 102 7.39 12.43 -3.29
CA TYR A 102 8.45 12.55 -4.29
C TYR A 102 8.17 13.72 -5.22
N SER A 103 9.18 14.56 -5.43
CA SER A 103 9.16 15.58 -6.48
C SER A 103 9.31 14.94 -7.87
N ALA A 104 8.94 15.67 -8.92
CA ALA A 104 9.13 15.20 -10.30
C ALA A 104 10.61 14.95 -10.61
N GLU A 105 11.50 15.78 -10.07
CA GLU A 105 12.94 15.65 -10.22
C GLU A 105 13.49 14.40 -9.52
N GLU A 106 13.02 14.10 -8.33
CA GLU A 106 13.41 12.88 -7.61
C GLU A 106 12.94 11.62 -8.32
N VAL A 107 11.70 11.64 -8.88
CA VAL A 107 11.22 10.53 -9.71
C VAL A 107 12.08 10.37 -10.96
N ARG A 108 12.48 11.47 -11.63
CA ARG A 108 13.41 11.42 -12.77
C ARG A 108 14.72 10.76 -12.37
N ARG A 109 15.35 11.21 -11.26
CA ARG A 109 16.59 10.61 -10.75
C ARG A 109 16.44 9.11 -10.43
N LEU A 110 15.29 8.70 -9.87
CA LEU A 110 15.00 7.27 -9.67
C LEU A 110 14.97 6.50 -11.00
N LEU A 111 14.31 7.06 -12.01
CA LEU A 111 14.20 6.43 -13.34
C LEU A 111 15.55 6.36 -14.05
N ASP A 112 16.37 7.41 -13.97
CA ASP A 112 17.70 7.44 -14.55
C ASP A 112 18.65 6.48 -13.84
N ALA A 113 18.53 6.39 -12.52
CA ALA A 113 19.27 5.43 -11.71
C ALA A 113 18.97 3.96 -12.11
N THR A 114 17.78 3.63 -12.65
CA THR A 114 17.52 2.27 -13.13
C THR A 114 18.42 1.86 -14.29
N ALA A 115 18.83 2.80 -15.15
CA ALA A 115 19.69 2.54 -16.29
C ALA A 115 21.18 2.56 -15.92
N SER A 116 21.59 3.46 -15.02
CA SER A 116 22.98 3.68 -14.63
C SER A 116 23.48 2.72 -13.54
N TYR A 117 22.56 2.19 -12.71
CA TYR A 117 22.92 1.28 -11.63
C TYR A 117 23.41 -0.07 -12.19
N ARG A 118 24.59 -0.51 -11.79
CA ARG A 118 25.21 -1.73 -12.34
C ARG A 118 24.30 -2.94 -12.20
N LYS A 119 24.10 -3.67 -13.28
CA LYS A 119 23.22 -4.87 -13.38
C LYS A 119 23.46 -5.93 -12.29
N THR A 120 24.68 -6.01 -11.76
CA THR A 120 25.06 -6.96 -10.71
C THR A 120 24.41 -6.67 -9.36
N HIS A 121 24.00 -5.43 -9.08
CA HIS A 121 23.40 -5.04 -7.82
C HIS A 121 21.87 -5.00 -7.83
N LEU A 122 21.25 -5.07 -9.03
CA LEU A 122 19.80 -5.14 -9.15
C LEU A 122 19.33 -6.59 -9.23
N LEU A 123 18.39 -6.94 -8.37
CA LEU A 123 17.70 -8.25 -8.42
C LEU A 123 16.73 -8.33 -9.60
N LEU A 124 16.38 -7.18 -10.18
CA LEU A 124 15.47 -7.04 -11.32
C LEU A 124 16.20 -6.54 -12.56
N GLN A 125 15.67 -6.84 -13.74
CA GLN A 125 16.12 -6.17 -14.97
C GLN A 125 15.80 -4.67 -14.90
N PRO A 126 16.69 -3.79 -15.39
CA PRO A 126 16.49 -2.34 -15.39
C PRO A 126 15.14 -1.92 -15.98
N TYR A 127 14.76 -2.47 -17.14
CA TYR A 127 13.50 -2.15 -17.80
C TYR A 127 12.26 -2.59 -17.01
N THR A 128 12.32 -3.76 -16.33
CA THR A 128 11.24 -4.22 -15.44
C THR A 128 11.09 -3.29 -14.25
N PHE A 129 12.22 -2.92 -13.65
CA PHE A 129 12.18 -2.06 -12.46
C PHE A 129 11.71 -0.64 -12.79
N ARG A 130 12.16 -0.08 -13.92
CA ARG A 130 11.69 1.20 -14.43
C ARG A 130 10.17 1.20 -14.64
N ALA A 131 9.63 0.17 -15.28
CA ALA A 131 8.20 0.04 -15.54
C ALA A 131 7.39 -0.09 -14.23
N ILE A 132 7.90 -0.82 -13.22
CA ILE A 132 7.28 -0.90 -11.89
C ILE A 132 7.23 0.48 -11.21
N ILE A 133 8.30 1.26 -11.23
CA ILE A 133 8.33 2.62 -10.67
C ILE A 133 7.30 3.49 -11.38
N LEU A 134 7.26 3.44 -12.72
CA LEU A 134 6.35 4.25 -13.53
C LEU A 134 4.88 3.93 -13.25
N ILE A 135 4.50 2.66 -13.13
CA ILE A 135 3.10 2.31 -12.85
C ILE A 135 2.68 2.68 -11.42
N LEU A 136 3.60 2.57 -10.45
CA LEU A 136 3.31 2.99 -9.07
C LEU A 136 3.16 4.51 -8.94
N TYR A 137 3.96 5.28 -9.67
CA TYR A 137 3.91 6.73 -9.68
C TYR A 137 2.84 7.28 -10.64
N GLY A 138 2.68 6.70 -11.84
CA GLY A 138 1.80 7.21 -12.89
C GLY A 138 0.33 6.78 -12.76
N ALA A 139 0.08 5.61 -12.16
CA ALA A 139 -1.27 5.08 -11.91
C ALA A 139 -1.61 4.95 -10.41
N GLY A 140 -0.66 5.22 -9.53
CA GLY A 140 -0.90 5.16 -8.08
C GLY A 140 -1.29 3.76 -7.56
N LEU A 141 -0.91 2.68 -8.23
CA LEU A 141 -1.23 1.33 -7.80
C LEU A 141 -0.55 0.95 -6.48
N ARG A 142 -1.18 0.02 -5.73
CA ARG A 142 -0.46 -0.69 -4.67
C ARG A 142 0.55 -1.63 -5.32
N ILE A 143 1.71 -1.83 -4.66
CA ILE A 143 2.74 -2.75 -5.20
C ILE A 143 2.18 -4.17 -5.43
N SER A 144 1.30 -4.65 -4.55
CA SER A 144 0.66 -5.95 -4.72
C SER A 144 -0.27 -5.99 -5.94
N GLU A 145 -1.01 -4.91 -6.21
CA GLU A 145 -1.86 -4.78 -7.39
C GLU A 145 -1.03 -4.77 -8.68
N ALA A 146 0.05 -3.98 -8.70
CA ALA A 146 0.94 -3.91 -9.86
C ALA A 146 1.59 -5.27 -10.17
N LEU A 147 2.12 -5.96 -9.15
CA LEU A 147 2.79 -7.25 -9.35
C LEU A 147 1.84 -8.43 -9.60
N SER A 148 0.54 -8.26 -9.36
CA SER A 148 -0.49 -9.25 -9.68
C SER A 148 -1.04 -9.10 -11.09
N LEU A 149 -0.66 -8.05 -11.84
CA LEU A 149 -1.11 -7.87 -13.23
C LEU A 149 -0.62 -9.03 -14.10
N ARG A 150 -1.53 -9.53 -14.93
CA ARG A 150 -1.24 -10.47 -16.01
C ARG A 150 -1.17 -9.72 -17.34
N ILE A 151 -0.67 -10.35 -18.38
CA ILE A 151 -0.65 -9.75 -19.72
C ILE A 151 -2.06 -9.40 -20.17
N GLY A 152 -3.04 -10.30 -19.99
CA GLY A 152 -4.43 -10.07 -20.34
C GLY A 152 -5.16 -9.01 -19.49
N ASP A 153 -4.50 -8.48 -18.46
CA ASP A 153 -5.06 -7.37 -17.66
C ASP A 153 -4.66 -5.99 -18.18
N VAL A 154 -3.79 -5.93 -19.20
CA VAL A 154 -3.27 -4.68 -19.76
C VAL A 154 -3.81 -4.50 -21.15
N ASP A 155 -4.83 -3.66 -21.29
CA ASP A 155 -5.41 -3.33 -22.58
C ASP A 155 -4.86 -2.00 -23.09
N PHE A 156 -3.99 -2.09 -24.09
CA PHE A 156 -3.39 -0.93 -24.75
C PHE A 156 -4.30 -0.31 -25.82
N SER A 157 -5.36 -0.98 -26.25
CA SER A 157 -6.33 -0.42 -27.20
C SER A 157 -7.27 0.54 -26.50
N GLU A 158 -7.80 0.14 -25.35
CA GLU A 158 -8.73 0.92 -24.54
C GLU A 158 -8.04 1.80 -23.48
N ASP A 159 -6.71 1.75 -23.37
CA ASP A 159 -5.92 2.49 -22.37
C ASP A 159 -6.33 2.19 -20.92
N VAL A 160 -6.61 0.92 -20.61
CA VAL A 160 -7.07 0.50 -19.28
C VAL A 160 -6.26 -0.66 -18.73
N LEU A 161 -6.20 -0.71 -17.39
CA LEU A 161 -5.69 -1.84 -16.61
C LEU A 161 -6.85 -2.48 -15.86
N LEU A 162 -6.98 -3.81 -15.92
CA LEU A 162 -7.90 -4.56 -15.08
C LEU A 162 -7.21 -4.93 -13.76
N ILE A 163 -7.60 -4.29 -12.67
CA ILE A 163 -7.08 -4.59 -11.34
C ILE A 163 -8.01 -5.61 -10.67
N ARG A 164 -7.56 -6.87 -10.62
CA ARG A 164 -8.37 -7.99 -10.11
C ARG A 164 -8.28 -8.12 -8.61
N GLU A 165 -9.32 -8.67 -8.01
CA GLU A 165 -9.36 -9.21 -6.64
C GLU A 165 -8.68 -8.33 -5.58
N THR A 166 -9.01 -7.06 -5.56
CA THR A 166 -8.57 -6.14 -4.51
C THR A 166 -9.23 -6.51 -3.17
N LYS A 167 -9.20 -5.66 -2.18
CA LYS A 167 -9.89 -5.88 -0.92
C LYS A 167 -11.39 -6.14 -1.16
N PHE A 168 -11.94 -7.20 -0.60
CA PHE A 168 -13.31 -7.71 -0.80
C PHE A 168 -13.59 -8.28 -2.21
N PHE A 169 -12.58 -8.86 -2.86
CA PHE A 169 -12.70 -9.48 -4.21
C PHE A 169 -13.26 -8.54 -5.28
N LYS A 170 -13.16 -7.23 -5.07
CA LYS A 170 -13.61 -6.25 -6.07
C LYS A 170 -12.55 -6.06 -7.14
N SER A 171 -12.96 -6.13 -8.40
CA SER A 171 -12.14 -5.74 -9.53
C SER A 171 -12.51 -4.33 -9.99
N ARG A 172 -11.57 -3.62 -10.61
CA ARG A 172 -11.83 -2.30 -11.19
C ARG A 172 -11.02 -2.10 -12.46
N LEU A 173 -11.62 -1.39 -13.42
CA LEU A 173 -10.90 -0.84 -14.56
C LEU A 173 -10.23 0.46 -14.15
N LEU A 174 -8.98 0.61 -14.54
CA LEU A 174 -8.16 1.76 -14.22
C LEU A 174 -7.65 2.38 -15.53
N PRO A 175 -8.17 3.54 -15.95
CA PRO A 175 -7.65 4.22 -17.12
C PRO A 175 -6.24 4.73 -16.89
N ILE A 176 -5.38 4.62 -17.90
CA ILE A 176 -3.99 5.10 -17.87
C ILE A 176 -3.79 6.22 -18.91
N GLY A 177 -2.94 7.18 -18.57
CA GLY A 177 -2.60 8.25 -19.48
C GLY A 177 -1.59 7.82 -20.54
N HIS A 178 -1.58 8.55 -21.65
CA HIS A 178 -0.75 8.28 -22.84
C HIS A 178 0.74 7.99 -22.53
N HIS A 179 1.37 8.80 -21.69
CA HIS A 179 2.79 8.60 -21.36
C HIS A 179 3.06 7.29 -20.59
N LEU A 180 2.13 6.93 -19.67
CA LEU A 180 2.26 5.66 -18.96
C LEU A 180 2.01 4.49 -19.91
N LYS A 181 1.02 4.57 -20.81
CA LYS A 181 0.79 3.59 -21.88
C LYS A 181 2.05 3.36 -22.67
N GLN A 182 2.67 4.41 -23.22
CA GLN A 182 3.91 4.29 -23.99
C GLN A 182 5.02 3.58 -23.21
N ALA A 183 5.20 3.92 -21.96
CA ALA A 183 6.22 3.30 -21.10
C ALA A 183 5.95 1.81 -20.84
N LEU A 184 4.68 1.44 -20.65
CA LEU A 184 4.28 0.03 -20.47
C LEU A 184 4.38 -0.75 -21.79
N MET A 185 4.07 -0.15 -22.93
CA MET A 185 4.29 -0.75 -24.25
C MET A 185 5.79 -1.01 -24.52
N ALA A 186 6.66 -0.04 -24.21
CA ALA A 186 8.11 -0.22 -24.32
C ALA A 186 8.60 -1.36 -23.41
N TYR A 187 8.06 -1.46 -22.19
CA TYR A 187 8.33 -2.59 -21.31
C TYR A 187 7.87 -3.93 -21.91
N ALA A 188 6.63 -3.99 -22.44
CA ALA A 188 6.09 -5.20 -23.06
C ALA A 188 6.95 -5.65 -24.26
N ALA A 189 7.42 -4.71 -25.09
CA ALA A 189 8.34 -4.99 -26.19
C ALA A 189 9.68 -5.55 -25.69
N ALA A 190 10.29 -4.94 -24.67
CA ALA A 190 11.54 -5.43 -24.08
C ALA A 190 11.38 -6.82 -23.45
N ARG A 191 10.24 -7.08 -22.81
CA ARG A 191 9.86 -8.36 -22.24
C ARG A 191 9.76 -9.45 -23.33
N ARG A 192 9.11 -9.14 -24.47
CA ARG A 192 8.98 -10.03 -25.64
C ARG A 192 10.36 -10.32 -26.25
N ALA A 193 11.17 -9.29 -26.45
CA ALA A 193 12.52 -9.43 -26.98
C ALA A 193 13.44 -10.29 -26.09
N ALA A 194 13.16 -10.36 -24.78
CA ALA A 194 13.85 -11.24 -23.85
C ALA A 194 13.32 -12.69 -23.85
N GLY A 195 12.37 -13.03 -24.72
CA GLY A 195 11.83 -14.41 -24.89
C GLY A 195 10.88 -14.84 -23.76
N HIS A 196 10.28 -13.91 -23.02
CA HIS A 196 9.32 -14.26 -21.95
C HIS A 196 7.94 -14.58 -22.54
N SER A 197 7.20 -15.49 -21.86
CA SER A 197 5.88 -15.95 -22.28
C SER A 197 4.89 -14.82 -22.53
N GLU A 198 4.13 -14.88 -23.62
CA GLU A 198 3.09 -13.89 -23.99
C GLU A 198 1.65 -14.37 -23.70
N SER A 199 1.48 -15.50 -23.01
CA SER A 199 0.15 -15.96 -22.59
C SER A 199 -0.54 -14.91 -21.75
N SER A 200 -1.84 -14.72 -21.97
CA SER A 200 -2.69 -13.78 -21.21
C SER A 200 -2.63 -13.97 -19.69
N GLU A 201 -2.42 -15.21 -19.25
CA GLU A 201 -2.34 -15.58 -17.84
C GLU A 201 -0.94 -15.35 -17.22
N SER A 202 0.08 -15.11 -18.06
CA SER A 202 1.44 -14.88 -17.58
C SER A 202 1.55 -13.57 -16.82
N PRO A 203 2.41 -13.49 -15.77
CA PRO A 203 2.67 -12.25 -15.07
C PRO A 203 3.12 -11.14 -16.02
N PHE A 204 2.54 -9.97 -15.90
CA PHE A 204 2.98 -8.81 -16.69
C PHE A 204 4.41 -8.42 -16.33
N PHE A 205 4.71 -8.26 -15.03
CA PHE A 205 6.07 -7.98 -14.56
C PHE A 205 6.82 -9.25 -14.21
N VAL A 206 7.95 -9.46 -14.88
CA VAL A 206 8.77 -10.67 -14.74
C VAL A 206 10.20 -10.35 -14.32
N GLY A 207 10.78 -11.27 -13.57
CA GLY A 207 12.21 -11.28 -13.24
C GLY A 207 13.06 -11.79 -14.41
N ARG A 208 14.36 -11.90 -14.19
CA ARG A 208 15.34 -12.32 -15.22
C ARG A 208 15.02 -13.65 -15.89
N LYS A 209 14.43 -14.59 -15.16
CA LYS A 209 14.09 -15.95 -15.65
C LYS A 209 12.62 -16.09 -16.06
N GLY A 210 11.88 -14.99 -16.25
CA GLY A 210 10.46 -15.03 -16.59
C GLY A 210 9.51 -15.33 -15.43
N SER A 211 10.01 -15.57 -14.22
CA SER A 211 9.19 -15.80 -13.04
C SER A 211 8.57 -14.49 -12.52
N SER A 212 7.44 -14.60 -11.79
CA SER A 212 6.80 -13.47 -11.16
C SER A 212 7.75 -12.75 -10.17
N VAL A 213 7.64 -11.43 -10.11
CA VAL A 213 8.45 -10.59 -9.22
C VAL A 213 7.79 -10.53 -7.84
N THR A 214 8.57 -10.73 -6.77
CA THR A 214 8.05 -10.64 -5.41
C THR A 214 8.11 -9.20 -4.87
N ILE A 215 7.19 -8.86 -3.96
CA ILE A 215 7.19 -7.55 -3.28
C ILE A 215 8.52 -7.33 -2.55
N HIS A 216 9.07 -8.36 -1.91
CA HIS A 216 10.34 -8.29 -1.20
C HIS A 216 11.49 -7.90 -2.14
N THR A 217 11.57 -8.52 -3.31
CA THR A 217 12.59 -8.22 -4.34
C THR A 217 12.51 -6.75 -4.77
N VAL A 218 11.30 -6.24 -5.06
CA VAL A 218 11.13 -4.83 -5.46
C VAL A 218 11.51 -3.89 -4.32
N GLN A 219 11.10 -4.17 -3.10
CA GLN A 219 11.41 -3.32 -1.93
C GLN A 219 12.93 -3.30 -1.64
N GLN A 220 13.61 -4.42 -1.78
CA GLN A 220 15.06 -4.50 -1.57
C GLN A 220 15.79 -3.71 -2.66
N SER A 221 15.46 -3.93 -3.93
CA SER A 221 16.02 -3.19 -5.06
C SER A 221 15.75 -1.69 -4.94
N PHE A 222 14.54 -1.31 -4.50
CA PHE A 222 14.18 0.10 -4.32
C PHE A 222 15.01 0.81 -3.25
N ARG A 223 15.30 0.15 -2.13
CA ARG A 223 16.15 0.73 -1.09
C ARG A 223 17.55 1.05 -1.61
N GLN A 224 18.11 0.16 -2.44
CA GLN A 224 19.42 0.36 -3.06
C GLN A 224 19.36 1.47 -4.11
N LEU A 225 18.39 1.42 -5.02
CA LEU A 225 18.22 2.41 -6.07
C LEU A 225 18.02 3.82 -5.51
N ARG A 226 17.18 3.96 -4.49
CA ARG A 226 16.91 5.23 -3.82
C ARG A 226 18.18 5.85 -3.25
N ARG A 227 19.04 5.03 -2.60
CA ARG A 227 20.34 5.49 -2.08
C ARG A 227 21.24 5.96 -3.21
N HIS A 228 21.30 5.19 -4.30
CA HIS A 228 22.09 5.54 -5.49
C HIS A 228 21.60 6.85 -6.13
N ALA A 229 20.30 7.07 -6.19
CA ALA A 229 19.68 8.30 -6.67
C ALA A 229 19.85 9.50 -5.70
N GLY A 230 20.51 9.33 -4.56
CA GLY A 230 20.73 10.39 -3.57
C GLY A 230 19.44 10.88 -2.90
N ILE A 231 18.42 10.02 -2.80
CA ILE A 231 17.14 10.39 -2.19
C ILE A 231 17.10 9.87 -0.75
N HIS A 232 17.06 10.79 0.19
CA HIS A 232 17.05 10.48 1.62
C HIS A 232 16.24 11.53 2.39
N ARG A 233 15.86 11.17 3.61
CA ARG A 233 15.18 12.05 4.56
C ARG A 233 15.88 11.97 5.91
N SER A 234 15.93 13.06 6.63
CA SER A 234 16.39 13.10 8.02
C SER A 234 15.52 12.23 8.93
N GLY A 235 16.05 11.79 10.07
CA GLY A 235 15.28 11.05 11.07
C GLY A 235 15.49 9.52 11.06
N GLY A 236 16.59 9.04 10.49
CA GLY A 236 17.02 7.64 10.59
C GLY A 236 16.31 6.68 9.63
N ALA A 237 16.64 5.37 9.76
CA ALA A 237 16.25 4.34 8.80
C ALA A 237 14.72 4.16 8.65
N ARG A 238 13.96 4.37 9.73
CA ARG A 238 12.49 4.20 9.74
C ARG A 238 11.75 5.31 9.00
N ASN A 239 12.37 6.49 8.83
CA ASN A 239 11.75 7.66 8.22
C ASN A 239 12.12 7.81 6.73
N GLN A 240 12.89 6.88 6.18
CA GLN A 240 13.32 6.96 4.80
C GLN A 240 12.15 6.83 3.81
N PRO A 241 12.23 7.52 2.65
CA PRO A 241 11.25 7.41 1.58
C PRO A 241 11.06 5.95 1.14
N ARG A 242 9.81 5.51 1.02
CA ARG A 242 9.45 4.13 0.74
C ARG A 242 8.89 3.98 -0.68
N LEU A 243 8.90 2.78 -1.19
CA LEU A 243 8.28 2.45 -2.47
C LEU A 243 6.78 2.85 -2.50
N HIS A 244 6.05 2.63 -1.39
CA HIS A 244 4.63 3.00 -1.30
C HIS A 244 4.38 4.51 -1.36
N ASP A 245 5.39 5.30 -1.05
CA ASP A 245 5.29 6.76 -1.09
C ASP A 245 5.22 7.31 -2.53
N LEU A 246 5.56 6.50 -3.56
CA LEU A 246 5.29 6.82 -4.96
C LEU A 246 3.78 6.96 -5.24
N ARG A 247 2.97 6.08 -4.65
CA ARG A 247 1.51 6.18 -4.73
C ARG A 247 0.98 7.39 -3.96
N HIS A 248 1.58 7.73 -2.82
CA HIS A 248 1.23 8.94 -2.09
C HIS A 248 1.59 10.19 -2.90
N ALA A 249 2.74 10.20 -3.58
CA ALA A 249 3.13 11.27 -4.49
C ALA A 249 2.16 11.41 -5.67
N PHE A 250 1.73 10.30 -6.31
CA PHE A 250 0.70 10.34 -7.34
C PHE A 250 -0.57 11.04 -6.84
N ALA A 251 -1.12 10.59 -5.70
CA ALA A 251 -2.36 11.13 -5.17
C ALA A 251 -2.22 12.60 -4.74
N GLY A 252 -1.13 12.95 -4.05
CA GLY A 252 -0.84 14.32 -3.62
C GLY A 252 -0.67 15.27 -4.81
N ASN A 253 0.12 14.86 -5.81
CA ASN A 253 0.35 15.66 -7.02
C ASN A 253 -0.94 15.86 -7.83
N ARG A 254 -1.82 14.85 -7.87
CA ARG A 254 -3.14 14.98 -8.52
C ARG A 254 -4.00 16.02 -7.82
N VAL A 255 -4.06 16.00 -6.49
CA VAL A 255 -4.81 16.99 -5.72
C VAL A 255 -4.23 18.40 -5.90
N VAL A 256 -2.90 18.56 -5.85
CA VAL A 256 -2.23 19.84 -6.12
C VAL A 256 -2.54 20.36 -7.54
N SER A 257 -2.50 19.47 -8.55
CA SER A 257 -2.85 19.82 -9.93
C SER A 257 -4.29 20.34 -10.05
N TRP A 258 -5.24 19.73 -9.36
CA TRP A 258 -6.63 20.19 -9.35
C TRP A 258 -6.79 21.56 -8.67
N TYR A 259 -6.07 21.78 -7.58
CA TYR A 259 -6.08 23.11 -6.94
C TYR A 259 -5.52 24.17 -7.87
N LYS A 260 -4.39 23.89 -8.56
CA LYS A 260 -3.80 24.81 -9.52
C LYS A 260 -4.73 25.12 -10.70
N ALA A 261 -5.46 24.11 -11.18
CA ALA A 261 -6.41 24.24 -12.27
C ALA A 261 -7.76 24.89 -11.88
N GLY A 262 -7.94 25.34 -10.64
CA GLY A 262 -9.22 25.91 -10.21
C GLY A 262 -10.35 24.89 -10.01
N SER A 263 -10.09 23.60 -10.12
CA SER A 263 -11.12 22.56 -10.07
C SER A 263 -11.75 22.40 -8.68
N ASP A 264 -12.99 21.92 -8.63
CA ASP A 264 -13.66 21.53 -7.38
C ASP A 264 -13.07 20.24 -6.84
N VAL A 265 -12.11 20.39 -5.92
CA VAL A 265 -11.41 19.26 -5.33
C VAL A 265 -12.33 18.38 -4.49
N GLN A 266 -13.34 18.94 -3.81
CA GLN A 266 -14.27 18.15 -3.01
C GLN A 266 -15.08 17.20 -3.88
N ARG A 267 -15.54 17.64 -5.06
CA ARG A 267 -16.23 16.81 -6.04
C ARG A 267 -15.31 15.75 -6.67
N LEU A 268 -14.00 16.00 -6.77
CA LEU A 268 -13.05 15.10 -7.41
C LEU A 268 -12.43 14.07 -6.45
N LEU A 269 -12.38 14.34 -5.14
CA LEU A 269 -11.84 13.41 -4.14
C LEU A 269 -12.51 12.03 -4.12
N PRO A 270 -13.84 11.89 -4.21
CA PRO A 270 -14.47 10.57 -4.30
C PRO A 270 -14.03 9.79 -5.54
N LYS A 271 -13.86 10.47 -6.68
CA LYS A 271 -13.36 9.84 -7.92
C LYS A 271 -11.93 9.33 -7.74
N LEU A 272 -11.05 10.11 -7.09
CA LEU A 272 -9.70 9.68 -6.75
C LEU A 272 -9.72 8.51 -5.78
N SER A 273 -10.61 8.50 -4.80
CA SER A 273 -10.79 7.41 -3.84
C SER A 273 -11.13 6.09 -4.57
N THR A 274 -12.08 6.13 -5.50
CA THR A 274 -12.47 4.99 -6.35
C THR A 274 -11.31 4.55 -7.23
N TYR A 275 -10.64 5.47 -7.91
CA TYR A 275 -9.48 5.21 -8.77
C TYR A 275 -8.38 4.47 -8.00
N LEU A 276 -8.04 4.97 -6.81
CA LEU A 276 -7.05 4.36 -5.94
C LEU A 276 -7.53 3.04 -5.29
N GLY A 277 -8.82 2.72 -5.32
CA GLY A 277 -9.38 1.55 -4.63
C GLY A 277 -9.29 1.68 -3.11
N HIS A 278 -9.60 2.86 -2.56
CA HIS A 278 -9.78 3.07 -1.13
C HIS A 278 -11.16 2.61 -0.70
N VAL A 279 -11.25 1.92 0.44
CA VAL A 279 -12.55 1.47 0.99
C VAL A 279 -13.34 2.64 1.58
N GLY A 280 -12.65 3.68 2.05
CA GLY A 280 -13.26 4.85 2.65
C GLY A 280 -12.55 6.15 2.24
N LEU A 281 -13.32 7.22 2.16
CA LEU A 281 -12.85 8.55 1.75
C LEU A 281 -11.77 9.12 2.68
N SER A 282 -11.80 8.77 3.97
CA SER A 282 -10.81 9.20 4.98
C SER A 282 -9.37 8.88 4.58
N SER A 283 -9.15 7.74 3.89
CA SER A 283 -7.83 7.38 3.37
C SER A 283 -7.34 8.35 2.28
N THR A 284 -8.26 8.98 1.55
CA THR A 284 -7.96 9.95 0.49
C THR A 284 -7.87 11.37 1.06
N GLN A 285 -8.69 11.71 2.04
CA GLN A 285 -8.67 13.02 2.72
C GLN A 285 -7.32 13.33 3.35
N ARG A 286 -6.54 12.31 3.75
CA ARG A 286 -5.17 12.50 4.25
C ARG A 286 -4.27 13.27 3.26
N TYR A 287 -4.53 13.19 1.97
CA TYR A 287 -3.76 13.93 0.95
C TYR A 287 -3.99 15.44 0.99
N LEU A 288 -5.10 15.90 1.57
CA LEU A 288 -5.39 17.33 1.76
C LEU A 288 -4.48 18.03 2.77
N THR A 289 -3.83 17.25 3.66
CA THR A 289 -2.98 17.79 4.73
C THR A 289 -1.50 17.43 4.57
N MET A 290 -1.13 16.71 3.48
CA MET A 290 0.19 16.08 3.39
C MET A 290 1.26 16.91 2.69
N THR A 291 0.90 17.93 1.90
CA THR A 291 1.91 18.64 1.11
C THR A 291 1.95 20.13 1.43
N PRO A 292 3.15 20.70 1.69
CA PRO A 292 3.30 22.15 1.81
C PRO A 292 2.79 22.90 0.57
N ALA A 293 3.00 22.34 -0.63
CA ALA A 293 2.50 22.90 -1.87
C ALA A 293 0.98 23.03 -1.91
N LEU A 294 0.26 22.06 -1.33
CA LEU A 294 -1.20 22.12 -1.23
C LEU A 294 -1.66 23.22 -0.27
N LEU A 295 -1.00 23.35 0.87
CA LEU A 295 -1.30 24.40 1.84
C LEU A 295 -1.01 25.79 1.24
N GLN A 296 0.08 25.93 0.46
CA GLN A 296 0.39 27.16 -0.26
C GLN A 296 -0.69 27.51 -1.29
N GLU A 297 -1.16 26.54 -2.09
CA GLU A 297 -2.24 26.79 -3.07
C GLU A 297 -3.58 27.11 -2.38
N ALA A 298 -3.87 26.47 -1.26
CA ALA A 298 -5.06 26.79 -0.46
C ALA A 298 -4.96 28.21 0.14
N ALA A 299 -3.78 28.62 0.65
CA ALA A 299 -3.54 29.96 1.17
C ALA A 299 -3.70 31.03 0.06
N LYS A 300 -3.12 30.83 -1.13
CA LYS A 300 -3.27 31.73 -2.27
C LYS A 300 -4.74 31.94 -2.66
N ARG A 301 -5.54 30.86 -2.68
CA ARG A 301 -6.98 30.98 -2.97
C ARG A 301 -7.73 31.74 -1.89
N PHE A 302 -7.39 31.50 -0.62
CA PHE A 302 -7.98 32.25 0.47
C PHE A 302 -7.65 33.73 0.39
N GLU A 303 -6.40 34.09 0.09
CA GLU A 303 -5.97 35.46 -0.14
C GLU A 303 -6.73 36.13 -1.31
N GLN A 304 -6.86 35.42 -2.45
CA GLN A 304 -7.65 35.93 -3.59
C GLN A 304 -9.11 36.14 -3.22
N TYR A 305 -9.70 35.23 -2.45
CA TYR A 305 -11.07 35.37 -1.97
C TYR A 305 -11.21 36.55 -0.98
N ALA A 306 -10.28 36.64 -0.01
CA ALA A 306 -10.29 37.68 1.02
C ALA A 306 -10.02 39.08 0.48
N MET A 307 -9.24 39.20 -0.61
CA MET A 307 -8.94 40.48 -1.28
C MET A 307 -9.96 40.88 -2.33
N GLY A 308 -11.11 40.23 -2.40
CA GLY A 308 -12.22 40.63 -3.28
C GLY A 308 -12.01 40.31 -4.77
N GLY A 309 -11.14 39.36 -5.09
CA GLY A 309 -10.97 38.87 -6.45
C GLY A 309 -12.24 38.18 -6.94
N ARG A 310 -12.94 38.77 -7.92
CA ARG A 310 -14.09 38.14 -8.60
C ARG A 310 -13.63 36.80 -9.18
N ARG A 311 -14.48 35.78 -9.01
CA ARG A 311 -14.30 34.46 -9.68
C ARG A 311 -14.27 34.72 -11.21
N PRO A 312 -13.34 34.07 -11.94
CA PRO A 312 -13.47 33.95 -13.38
C PRO A 312 -14.67 33.10 -13.76
#